data_a6eff3b1d824310134f6180a6d4caf9e
#
_entry.id   a6eff3b1d824310134f6180a6d4caf9e
#
_cell.length_a   1.000
_cell.length_b   1.000
_cell.length_c   1.000
_cell.angle_alpha   90.00
_cell.angle_beta   90.00
_cell.angle_gamma   90.00
#
_symmetry.space_group_name_H-M   'P 1'
#
loop_
_entity.id
_entity.type
_entity.pdbx_description
1 polymer ?
#
loop_
_entity_poly.entity_id
_entity_poly.type
_entity_poly.pdbx_seq_one_letter_code
_entity_poly.pdbx_strand_id
1 'polypeptide(L)'
;MNFDDAYFESELSARGLSAQKPIHDYSPVQLSVIDPTNYPIVQVTTRGGLKFNPSSVLDYLRDCGIIFDDKGVCRRFDGRVYSAYDVNQVVRMIYNSVDVQPGTYVATPHDVKVVMEASKNLLPPRYGLFGHFDGAEDYVTDTLPLIAFENGIYNPETDTLLPFTSWVFLTSYIHARFNPYVRSAPARDVLRNILPNQETLDALYEMIAYILFEPTMYPPAIFNLYGPGNTGKSAIANMIAEILGWDNVAELGIEQLTATFTIAELEGKKLNICGETDDTSSRRTNVSGATIKKLSDGQRLTVQKKYGMPYPMWNTAKLLFCTNSIPDFGDDSSGLYRRLYVIPCRQQQDKKAMIYDQLITPDSRSYIINQSLNAYRIFVDNGKQFSISAEMKEEQAQYMSQSSMMDFVQTVLGCTEQADVAKAICNDPEYCYTTELYSAYVEYSRATLSQPMSRKRFVEKIRNEYNLKTKTTYFVTPDGKKTTRTKYVCE
;
A
#
# COMPACT_ATOMS: atom_id res chain seq x y z
N MET A 1 13.18 20.82 2.33
CA MET A 1 14.63 20.60 2.12
C MET A 1 14.80 20.27 0.66
N ASN A 2 15.66 20.96 -0.07
CA ASN A 2 15.88 20.62 -1.48
C ASN A 2 16.77 19.37 -1.55
N PHE A 3 16.29 18.34 -2.23
CA PHE A 3 17.07 17.16 -2.60
C PHE A 3 18.02 17.50 -3.76
N ASP A 4 18.90 18.49 -3.56
CA ASP A 4 19.83 18.94 -4.57
C ASP A 4 21.00 17.97 -4.69
N ASP A 5 21.58 17.83 -5.91
CA ASP A 5 22.77 17.02 -6.14
C ASP A 5 23.89 17.37 -5.17
N ALA A 6 23.97 18.65 -4.72
CA ALA A 6 24.93 19.14 -3.71
C ALA A 6 24.70 18.56 -2.30
N TYR A 7 23.43 18.33 -1.90
CA TYR A 7 23.13 17.69 -0.61
C TYR A 7 23.57 16.22 -0.64
N PHE A 8 23.28 15.53 -1.72
CA PHE A 8 23.68 14.13 -1.92
C PHE A 8 25.19 13.96 -1.95
N GLU A 9 25.93 14.89 -2.59
CA GLU A 9 27.39 14.89 -2.59
C GLU A 9 27.99 15.15 -1.21
N SER A 10 27.40 16.04 -0.42
CA SER A 10 27.88 16.31 0.93
C SER A 10 27.68 15.12 1.85
N GLU A 11 26.56 14.40 1.70
CA GLU A 11 26.21 13.24 2.54
C GLU A 11 27.06 12.02 2.18
N LEU A 12 27.34 11.75 0.90
CA LEU A 12 28.24 10.69 0.49
C LEU A 12 29.71 10.98 0.84
N SER A 13 30.13 12.25 0.77
CA SER A 13 31.47 12.67 1.21
C SER A 13 31.62 12.53 2.71
N ALA A 14 30.59 12.88 3.48
CA ALA A 14 30.57 12.69 4.94
C ALA A 14 30.62 11.21 5.34
N ARG A 15 30.15 10.30 4.49
CA ARG A 15 30.17 8.84 4.69
C ARG A 15 31.42 8.15 4.12
N GLY A 16 32.38 8.90 3.61
CA GLY A 16 33.62 8.36 3.04
C GLY A 16 33.49 7.62 1.71
N LEU A 17 32.36 7.82 0.98
CA LEU A 17 32.08 7.19 -0.31
C LEU A 17 32.63 7.97 -1.51
N SER A 18 33.70 8.77 -1.34
CA SER A 18 34.28 9.61 -2.39
C SER A 18 35.03 8.84 -3.49
N ALA A 19 35.37 7.58 -3.31
CA ALA A 19 35.95 6.72 -4.33
C ALA A 19 34.92 5.67 -4.76
N GLN A 20 34.65 5.56 -6.06
CA GLN A 20 33.79 4.50 -6.62
C GLN A 20 34.35 3.14 -6.23
N LYS A 21 33.80 2.55 -5.16
CA LYS A 21 34.05 1.14 -4.83
C LYS A 21 33.36 0.29 -5.89
N PRO A 22 33.95 -0.85 -6.31
CA PRO A 22 33.28 -1.75 -7.23
C PRO A 22 31.93 -2.18 -6.62
N ILE A 23 30.87 -2.07 -7.43
CA ILE A 23 29.54 -2.56 -7.02
C ILE A 23 29.63 -4.07 -7.03
N HIS A 24 29.41 -4.67 -5.87
CA HIS A 24 29.33 -6.13 -5.78
C HIS A 24 27.99 -6.61 -6.37
N ASP A 25 28.08 -7.58 -7.27
CA ASP A 25 26.93 -8.32 -7.79
C ASP A 25 26.91 -9.68 -7.11
N TYR A 26 26.00 -9.81 -6.16
CA TYR A 26 25.75 -11.09 -5.54
C TYR A 26 24.73 -11.87 -6.37
N SER A 27 25.15 -13.06 -6.80
CA SER A 27 24.23 -14.01 -7.44
C SER A 27 23.26 -14.58 -6.42
N PRO A 28 22.06 -14.98 -6.86
CA PRO A 28 21.18 -15.79 -6.01
C PRO A 28 21.90 -17.01 -5.45
N VAL A 29 21.57 -17.37 -4.22
CA VAL A 29 22.12 -18.59 -3.60
C VAL A 29 21.68 -19.78 -4.43
N GLN A 30 22.64 -20.57 -4.90
CA GLN A 30 22.33 -21.84 -5.56
C GLN A 30 21.78 -22.81 -4.50
N LEU A 31 20.50 -23.15 -4.64
CA LEU A 31 19.88 -24.13 -3.77
C LEU A 31 20.40 -25.52 -4.15
N SER A 32 21.11 -26.15 -3.24
CA SER A 32 21.44 -27.56 -3.40
C SER A 32 20.15 -28.41 -3.37
N VAL A 33 20.10 -29.43 -4.21
CA VAL A 33 19.02 -30.42 -4.10
C VAL A 33 19.23 -31.16 -2.79
N ILE A 34 18.34 -30.97 -1.84
CA ILE A 34 18.39 -31.65 -0.54
C ILE A 34 17.87 -33.05 -0.74
N ASP A 35 18.75 -34.03 -0.50
CA ASP A 35 18.42 -35.46 -0.62
C ASP A 35 17.68 -35.95 0.65
N PRO A 36 16.41 -36.32 0.55
CA PRO A 36 15.63 -36.77 1.69
C PRO A 36 16.18 -38.09 2.31
N THR A 37 17.02 -38.86 1.60
CA THR A 37 17.63 -40.05 2.16
C THR A 37 18.63 -39.75 3.29
N ASN A 38 19.13 -38.54 3.39
CA ASN A 38 19.99 -38.10 4.48
C ASN A 38 19.24 -37.90 5.81
N TYR A 39 17.91 -37.99 5.80
CA TYR A 39 17.07 -37.79 6.97
C TYR A 39 16.46 -39.15 7.40
N PRO A 40 16.51 -39.52 8.69
CA PRO A 40 15.94 -40.79 9.18
C PRO A 40 14.39 -40.65 9.30
N ILE A 41 13.72 -40.48 8.15
CA ILE A 41 12.26 -40.23 8.06
C ILE A 41 11.49 -41.50 8.42
N VAL A 42 12.03 -42.69 8.07
CA VAL A 42 11.51 -43.98 8.47
C VAL A 42 12.57 -44.69 9.29
N GLN A 43 12.24 -45.06 10.51
CA GLN A 43 13.15 -45.73 11.45
C GLN A 43 12.72 -47.17 11.73
N VAL A 44 13.68 -48.05 11.84
CA VAL A 44 13.45 -49.42 12.29
C VAL A 44 13.35 -49.43 13.82
N THR A 45 12.25 -49.92 14.35
CA THR A 45 12.07 -50.07 15.79
C THR A 45 12.86 -51.26 16.34
N THR A 46 13.09 -51.31 17.64
CA THR A 46 13.77 -52.41 18.32
C THR A 46 13.10 -53.78 18.13
N ARG A 47 11.86 -53.81 17.67
CA ARG A 47 11.08 -55.02 17.35
C ARG A 47 11.03 -55.32 15.85
N GLY A 48 11.83 -54.62 15.04
CA GLY A 48 11.92 -54.81 13.59
C GLY A 48 10.79 -54.19 12.76
N GLY A 49 9.86 -53.46 13.41
CA GLY A 49 8.83 -52.73 12.70
C GLY A 49 9.33 -51.35 12.18
N LEU A 50 8.69 -50.82 11.16
CA LEU A 50 8.97 -49.47 10.65
C LEU A 50 8.13 -48.42 11.39
N LYS A 51 8.75 -47.30 11.72
CA LYS A 51 8.09 -46.15 12.38
C LYS A 51 8.39 -44.86 11.62
N PHE A 52 7.34 -44.12 11.31
CA PHE A 52 7.46 -42.80 10.73
C PHE A 52 7.96 -41.77 11.77
N ASN A 53 8.88 -40.90 11.34
CA ASN A 53 9.46 -39.85 12.17
C ASN A 53 9.10 -38.45 11.63
N PRO A 54 8.04 -37.82 12.11
CA PRO A 54 7.63 -36.51 11.66
C PRO A 54 8.70 -35.41 11.86
N SER A 55 9.51 -35.50 12.92
CA SER A 55 10.54 -34.49 13.22
C SER A 55 11.62 -34.46 12.12
N SER A 56 12.04 -35.62 11.62
CA SER A 56 13.02 -35.69 10.52
C SER A 56 12.47 -35.15 9.21
N VAL A 57 11.15 -35.26 8.98
CA VAL A 57 10.49 -34.62 7.83
C VAL A 57 10.48 -33.11 7.99
N LEU A 58 10.24 -32.60 9.21
CA LEU A 58 10.29 -31.17 9.48
C LEU A 58 11.69 -30.59 9.26
N ASP A 59 12.73 -31.28 9.69
CA ASP A 59 14.13 -30.92 9.44
C ASP A 59 14.42 -30.87 7.94
N TYR A 60 14.01 -31.91 7.20
CA TYR A 60 14.11 -31.92 5.74
C TYR A 60 13.38 -30.73 5.07
N LEU A 61 12.15 -30.44 5.48
CA LEU A 61 11.39 -29.30 4.92
C LEU A 61 12.05 -27.96 5.24
N ARG A 62 12.58 -27.81 6.47
CA ARG A 62 13.32 -26.60 6.87
C ARG A 62 14.56 -26.40 6.01
N ASP A 63 15.34 -27.46 5.81
CA ASP A 63 16.56 -27.42 5.01
C ASP A 63 16.24 -27.18 3.52
N CYS A 64 15.04 -27.60 3.05
CA CYS A 64 14.50 -27.21 1.75
C CYS A 64 14.02 -25.75 1.70
N GLY A 65 14.16 -24.97 2.76
CA GLY A 65 13.76 -23.57 2.84
C GLY A 65 12.26 -23.35 2.99
N ILE A 66 11.50 -24.36 3.45
CA ILE A 66 10.05 -24.23 3.68
C ILE A 66 9.80 -23.64 5.07
N ILE A 67 8.99 -22.58 5.09
CA ILE A 67 8.51 -21.95 6.32
C ILE A 67 7.02 -21.57 6.19
N PHE A 68 6.39 -21.25 7.31
CA PHE A 68 5.08 -20.61 7.36
C PHE A 68 5.24 -19.26 8.04
N ASP A 69 4.76 -18.19 7.41
CA ASP A 69 4.81 -16.86 8.01
C ASP A 69 3.75 -16.70 9.13
N ASP A 70 3.78 -15.56 9.82
CA ASP A 70 2.86 -15.21 10.90
C ASP A 70 1.39 -15.15 10.49
N LYS A 71 1.13 -15.06 9.18
CA LYS A 71 -0.21 -15.12 8.57
C LYS A 71 -0.60 -16.52 8.13
N GLY A 72 0.28 -17.50 8.33
CA GLY A 72 0.07 -18.89 7.94
C GLY A 72 0.28 -19.15 6.44
N VAL A 73 0.91 -18.23 5.70
CA VAL A 73 1.27 -18.44 4.30
C VAL A 73 2.50 -19.30 4.21
N CYS A 74 2.41 -20.41 3.46
CA CYS A 74 3.56 -21.24 3.14
C CYS A 74 4.49 -20.51 2.18
N ARG A 75 5.79 -20.49 2.51
CA ARG A 75 6.83 -19.84 1.71
C ARG A 75 8.01 -20.74 1.52
N ARG A 76 8.72 -20.50 0.41
CA ARG A 76 9.98 -21.19 0.13
C ARG A 76 11.04 -20.17 -0.28
N PHE A 77 12.23 -20.33 0.24
CA PHE A 77 13.39 -19.57 -0.21
C PHE A 77 13.74 -19.94 -1.65
N ASP A 78 13.84 -18.95 -2.56
CA ASP A 78 14.10 -19.14 -3.99
C ASP A 78 15.56 -18.84 -4.40
N GLY A 79 16.41 -18.58 -3.42
CA GLY A 79 17.81 -18.16 -3.60
C GLY A 79 18.01 -16.65 -3.38
N ARG A 80 16.92 -15.87 -3.30
CA ARG A 80 16.92 -14.44 -2.99
C ARG A 80 16.02 -14.10 -1.82
N VAL A 81 14.76 -14.53 -1.89
CA VAL A 81 13.70 -14.20 -0.93
C VAL A 81 12.80 -15.40 -0.67
N TYR A 82 11.90 -15.26 0.29
CA TYR A 82 10.87 -16.26 0.60
C TYR A 82 9.58 -15.97 -0.18
N SER A 83 9.45 -16.58 -1.34
CA SER A 83 8.26 -16.47 -2.20
C SER A 83 7.13 -17.38 -1.70
N ALA A 84 5.86 -17.00 -1.99
CA ALA A 84 4.71 -17.85 -1.68
C ALA A 84 4.85 -19.21 -2.39
N TYR A 85 4.56 -20.30 -1.66
CA TYR A 85 4.74 -21.67 -2.15
C TYR A 85 3.46 -22.49 -1.98
N ASP A 86 3.14 -23.31 -2.98
CA ASP A 86 1.94 -24.14 -2.95
C ASP A 86 2.03 -25.24 -1.89
N VAL A 87 1.12 -25.20 -0.93
CA VAL A 87 1.00 -26.20 0.14
C VAL A 87 0.86 -27.62 -0.42
N ASN A 88 0.21 -27.81 -1.57
CA ASN A 88 0.11 -29.14 -2.20
C ASN A 88 1.47 -29.66 -2.65
N GLN A 89 2.39 -28.78 -3.01
CA GLN A 89 3.77 -29.21 -3.32
C GLN A 89 4.50 -29.65 -2.06
N VAL A 90 4.29 -29.00 -0.91
CA VAL A 90 4.84 -29.47 0.37
C VAL A 90 4.31 -30.86 0.70
N VAL A 91 3.01 -31.10 0.51
CA VAL A 91 2.41 -32.43 0.70
C VAL A 91 3.08 -33.47 -0.21
N ARG A 92 3.34 -33.13 -1.48
CA ARG A 92 4.09 -34.04 -2.40
C ARG A 92 5.52 -34.26 -1.92
N MET A 93 6.20 -33.23 -1.42
CA MET A 93 7.55 -33.39 -0.86
C MET A 93 7.56 -34.36 0.32
N ILE A 94 6.56 -34.31 1.20
CA ILE A 94 6.42 -35.25 2.32
C ILE A 94 6.26 -36.67 1.81
N TYR A 95 5.36 -36.95 0.88
CA TYR A 95 5.21 -38.28 0.30
C TYR A 95 6.50 -38.76 -0.35
N ASN A 96 7.09 -37.96 -1.22
CA ASN A 96 8.32 -38.31 -1.93
C ASN A 96 9.50 -38.59 -0.95
N SER A 97 9.57 -37.86 0.16
CA SER A 97 10.62 -38.05 1.16
C SER A 97 10.50 -39.39 1.87
N VAL A 98 9.31 -39.93 1.99
CA VAL A 98 9.06 -41.26 2.55
C VAL A 98 9.33 -42.36 1.52
N ASP A 99 8.91 -42.17 0.27
CA ASP A 99 9.02 -43.16 -0.79
C ASP A 99 10.47 -43.56 -1.13
N VAL A 100 11.42 -42.65 -0.91
CA VAL A 100 12.85 -42.91 -1.14
C VAL A 100 13.58 -43.52 0.07
N GLN A 101 12.89 -43.70 1.20
CA GLN A 101 13.49 -44.29 2.39
C GLN A 101 13.65 -45.80 2.25
N PRO A 102 14.68 -46.41 2.89
CA PRO A 102 14.81 -47.84 2.92
C PRO A 102 13.61 -48.53 3.59
N GLY A 103 13.05 -49.53 2.93
CA GLY A 103 11.94 -50.33 3.45
C GLY A 103 10.64 -50.12 2.66
N THR A 104 9.56 -50.70 3.16
CA THR A 104 8.23 -50.66 2.51
C THR A 104 7.22 -49.84 3.31
N TYR A 105 7.66 -48.76 3.96
CA TYR A 105 6.74 -47.85 4.66
C TYR A 105 6.01 -46.99 3.63
N VAL A 106 4.69 -46.96 3.76
CA VAL A 106 3.84 -46.10 2.95
C VAL A 106 3.26 -45.00 3.84
N ALA A 107 3.54 -43.74 3.52
CA ALA A 107 2.98 -42.61 4.25
C ALA A 107 1.45 -42.62 4.19
N THR A 108 0.84 -42.50 5.36
CA THR A 108 -0.62 -42.39 5.45
C THR A 108 -1.08 -40.96 5.40
N PRO A 109 -2.35 -40.66 5.05
CA PRO A 109 -2.91 -39.31 5.18
C PRO A 109 -2.80 -38.75 6.59
N HIS A 110 -2.79 -39.59 7.61
CA HIS A 110 -2.59 -39.19 9.02
C HIS A 110 -1.16 -38.66 9.24
N ASP A 111 -0.14 -39.38 8.73
CA ASP A 111 1.27 -38.97 8.85
C ASP A 111 1.48 -37.59 8.20
N VAL A 112 0.96 -37.41 6.99
CA VAL A 112 0.99 -36.09 6.29
C VAL A 112 0.31 -35.02 7.08
N LYS A 113 -0.87 -35.27 7.64
CA LYS A 113 -1.59 -34.34 8.48
C LYS A 113 -0.79 -33.91 9.71
N VAL A 114 -0.16 -34.85 10.39
CA VAL A 114 0.69 -34.57 11.57
C VAL A 114 1.86 -33.66 11.19
N VAL A 115 2.56 -33.95 10.07
CA VAL A 115 3.66 -33.11 9.59
C VAL A 115 3.16 -31.72 9.20
N MET A 116 2.05 -31.64 8.47
CA MET A 116 1.48 -30.36 8.04
C MET A 116 1.01 -29.48 9.20
N GLU A 117 0.49 -30.07 10.26
CA GLU A 117 0.15 -29.30 11.46
C GLU A 117 1.40 -28.82 12.21
N ALA A 118 2.39 -29.68 12.34
CA ALA A 118 3.65 -29.34 12.98
C ALA A 118 4.48 -28.33 12.14
N SER A 119 4.40 -28.38 10.81
CA SER A 119 5.13 -27.46 9.91
C SER A 119 4.69 -26.00 10.06
N LYS A 120 3.46 -25.74 10.53
CA LYS A 120 2.99 -24.40 10.86
C LYS A 120 3.83 -23.71 11.95
N ASN A 121 4.62 -24.50 12.69
CA ASN A 121 5.57 -23.99 13.69
C ASN A 121 6.97 -23.74 13.09
N LEU A 122 7.20 -24.00 11.80
CA LEU A 122 8.38 -23.57 11.06
C LEU A 122 8.24 -22.06 10.74
N LEU A 123 8.24 -21.25 11.78
CA LEU A 123 8.02 -19.81 11.67
C LEU A 123 9.32 -19.10 11.30
N PRO A 124 9.23 -17.97 10.56
CA PRO A 124 10.35 -17.07 10.42
C PRO A 124 10.73 -16.46 11.77
N PRO A 125 11.98 -16.06 11.97
CA PRO A 125 12.41 -15.42 13.21
C PRO A 125 11.73 -14.08 13.41
N ARG A 126 11.54 -13.69 14.67
CA ARG A 126 10.83 -12.45 15.04
C ARG A 126 11.45 -11.17 14.48
N TYR A 127 12.74 -11.19 14.13
CA TYR A 127 13.51 -10.02 13.66
C TYR A 127 14.04 -10.17 12.24
N GLY A 128 13.48 -11.07 11.44
CA GLY A 128 13.92 -11.28 10.07
C GLY A 128 15.17 -12.17 9.91
N LEU A 129 15.83 -12.61 11.01
CA LEU A 129 17.01 -13.47 10.97
C LEU A 129 16.73 -14.88 11.52
N PHE A 130 17.26 -15.90 10.86
CA PHE A 130 17.21 -17.32 11.31
C PHE A 130 18.47 -17.67 12.13
N GLY A 131 18.50 -17.25 13.41
CA GLY A 131 19.61 -17.59 14.32
C GLY A 131 20.87 -16.75 14.12
N HIS A 132 21.97 -17.19 14.72
CA HIS A 132 23.28 -16.57 14.61
C HIS A 132 24.13 -17.26 13.56
N PHE A 133 24.73 -16.50 12.66
CA PHE A 133 25.70 -16.94 11.67
C PHE A 133 26.81 -15.88 11.52
N ASP A 134 27.94 -16.23 10.92
CA ASP A 134 29.06 -15.29 10.75
C ASP A 134 28.61 -14.11 9.86
N GLY A 135 28.76 -12.88 10.36
CA GLY A 135 28.30 -11.66 9.69
C GLY A 135 26.80 -11.38 9.88
N ALA A 136 26.12 -12.04 10.82
CA ALA A 136 24.71 -11.79 11.10
C ALA A 136 24.43 -10.35 11.50
N GLU A 137 25.38 -9.68 12.15
CA GLU A 137 25.33 -8.28 12.56
C GLU A 137 25.15 -7.34 11.38
N ASP A 138 25.67 -7.66 10.20
CA ASP A 138 25.53 -6.83 9.00
C ASP A 138 24.08 -6.79 8.49
N TYR A 139 23.24 -7.76 8.87
CA TYR A 139 21.85 -7.87 8.50
C TYR A 139 20.88 -7.36 9.58
N VAL A 140 21.39 -6.79 10.66
CA VAL A 140 20.56 -6.19 11.72
C VAL A 140 20.33 -4.71 11.40
N THR A 141 19.10 -4.26 11.57
CA THR A 141 18.71 -2.86 11.43
C THR A 141 17.76 -2.48 12.55
N ASP A 142 17.89 -1.26 13.06
CA ASP A 142 17.08 -0.74 14.17
C ASP A 142 15.84 0.03 13.68
N THR A 143 15.99 0.85 12.64
CA THR A 143 14.97 1.81 12.20
C THR A 143 14.54 1.62 10.76
N LEU A 144 15.47 1.25 9.87
CA LEU A 144 15.23 1.11 8.45
C LEU A 144 15.24 -0.37 8.06
N PRO A 145 14.27 -0.87 7.26
CA PRO A 145 14.22 -2.27 6.89
C PRO A 145 15.33 -2.64 5.90
N LEU A 146 15.80 -3.88 5.95
CA LEU A 146 16.61 -4.46 4.88
C LEU A 146 15.80 -4.49 3.57
N ILE A 147 16.47 -4.21 2.46
CA ILE A 147 15.86 -4.15 1.13
C ILE A 147 16.58 -5.13 0.19
N ALA A 148 15.88 -6.12 -0.33
CA ALA A 148 16.44 -6.96 -1.37
C ALA A 148 16.32 -6.29 -2.74
N PHE A 149 17.44 -6.29 -3.49
CA PHE A 149 17.55 -5.87 -4.89
C PHE A 149 17.95 -7.05 -5.77
N GLU A 150 18.01 -6.89 -7.09
CA GLU A 150 18.46 -7.95 -7.99
C GLU A 150 19.89 -8.43 -7.70
N ASN A 151 20.75 -7.57 -7.16
CA ASN A 151 22.16 -7.82 -6.93
C ASN A 151 22.58 -7.94 -5.47
N GLY A 152 21.64 -8.11 -4.53
CA GLY A 152 21.97 -8.33 -3.14
C GLY A 152 20.93 -7.76 -2.17
N ILE A 153 21.23 -7.87 -0.88
CA ILE A 153 20.43 -7.32 0.21
C ILE A 153 21.10 -6.05 0.70
N TYR A 154 20.41 -4.92 0.56
CA TYR A 154 20.91 -3.62 1.00
C TYR A 154 20.51 -3.35 2.45
N ASN A 155 21.51 -2.99 3.26
CA ASN A 155 21.32 -2.45 4.60
C ASN A 155 21.38 -0.92 4.54
N PRO A 156 20.25 -0.21 4.71
CA PRO A 156 20.23 1.26 4.58
C PRO A 156 20.84 2.01 5.75
N GLU A 157 21.09 1.33 6.89
CA GLU A 157 21.75 1.96 8.06
C GLU A 157 23.27 1.98 7.94
N THR A 158 23.84 0.90 7.38
CA THR A 158 25.29 0.80 7.13
C THR A 158 25.70 1.21 5.71
N ASP A 159 24.71 1.46 4.84
CA ASP A 159 24.91 1.79 3.41
C ASP A 159 25.70 0.72 2.66
N THR A 160 25.46 -0.56 3.00
CA THR A 160 26.18 -1.70 2.42
C THR A 160 25.26 -2.62 1.67
N LEU A 161 25.76 -3.19 0.57
CA LEU A 161 25.12 -4.27 -0.16
C LEU A 161 25.72 -5.61 0.30
N LEU A 162 24.88 -6.53 0.72
CA LEU A 162 25.20 -7.81 1.32
C LEU A 162 24.77 -8.98 0.41
N PRO A 163 25.38 -10.16 0.52
CA PRO A 163 24.97 -11.33 -0.23
C PRO A 163 23.56 -11.80 0.15
N PHE A 164 22.92 -12.53 -0.76
CA PHE A 164 21.66 -13.21 -0.45
C PHE A 164 21.90 -14.35 0.54
N THR A 165 20.94 -14.54 1.43
CA THR A 165 20.99 -15.64 2.41
C THR A 165 19.59 -16.08 2.81
N SER A 166 19.40 -17.38 3.06
CA SER A 166 18.18 -17.94 3.62
C SER A 166 17.99 -17.62 5.11
N TRP A 167 18.99 -17.01 5.75
CA TRP A 167 18.92 -16.62 7.16
C TRP A 167 18.18 -15.32 7.41
N VAL A 168 17.84 -14.57 6.34
CA VAL A 168 17.09 -13.33 6.39
C VAL A 168 15.70 -13.53 5.79
N PHE A 169 14.67 -13.17 6.53
CA PHE A 169 13.30 -13.29 6.06
C PHE A 169 12.86 -12.04 5.27
N LEU A 170 12.97 -12.11 3.96
CA LEU A 170 12.43 -11.14 3.02
C LEU A 170 11.46 -11.84 2.06
N THR A 171 10.34 -11.21 1.74
CA THR A 171 9.26 -11.82 0.95
C THR A 171 9.15 -11.30 -0.48
N SER A 172 9.93 -10.30 -0.82
CA SER A 172 10.00 -9.71 -2.17
C SER A 172 11.33 -8.98 -2.34
N TYR A 173 11.74 -8.78 -3.57
CA TYR A 173 12.88 -7.94 -3.92
C TYR A 173 12.47 -6.86 -4.93
N ILE A 174 13.25 -5.81 -5.02
CA ILE A 174 13.11 -4.73 -6.00
C ILE A 174 13.73 -5.21 -7.32
N HIS A 175 12.96 -5.16 -8.40
CA HIS A 175 13.35 -5.60 -9.74
C HIS A 175 14.24 -4.57 -10.45
N ALA A 176 15.28 -4.18 -9.73
CA ALA A 176 16.35 -3.32 -10.23
C ALA A 176 17.65 -3.62 -9.49
N ARG A 177 18.77 -3.29 -10.11
CA ARG A 177 20.09 -3.37 -9.47
C ARG A 177 20.30 -2.14 -8.60
N PHE A 178 20.75 -2.33 -7.39
CA PHE A 178 21.21 -1.23 -6.55
C PHE A 178 22.55 -0.72 -7.05
N ASN A 179 22.62 0.56 -7.42
CA ASN A 179 23.84 1.26 -7.81
C ASN A 179 23.86 2.67 -7.20
N PRO A 180 24.57 2.88 -6.09
CA PRO A 180 24.58 4.15 -5.37
C PRO A 180 25.29 5.28 -6.15
N TYR A 181 26.01 4.98 -7.23
CA TYR A 181 26.81 5.96 -7.97
C TYR A 181 26.05 6.62 -9.13
N VAL A 182 24.84 6.17 -9.45
CA VAL A 182 24.02 6.81 -10.49
C VAL A 182 23.38 8.07 -9.92
N ARG A 183 23.88 9.24 -10.38
CA ARG A 183 23.45 10.57 -9.91
C ARG A 183 22.62 11.34 -10.91
N SER A 184 22.68 10.97 -12.15
CA SER A 184 21.98 11.62 -13.26
C SER A 184 21.46 10.56 -14.21
N ALA A 185 20.24 10.73 -14.66
CA ALA A 185 19.59 9.84 -15.61
C ALA A 185 18.49 10.59 -16.36
N PRO A 186 18.03 10.10 -17.51
CA PRO A 186 16.91 10.70 -18.24
C PRO A 186 15.67 10.90 -17.38
N ALA A 187 15.43 10.01 -16.41
CA ALA A 187 14.30 10.09 -15.47
C ALA A 187 14.22 11.43 -14.74
N ARG A 188 15.37 12.03 -14.36
CA ARG A 188 15.39 13.32 -13.65
C ARG A 188 14.67 14.40 -14.45
N ASP A 189 15.04 14.55 -15.69
CA ASP A 189 14.51 15.63 -16.55
C ASP A 189 13.06 15.36 -16.94
N VAL A 190 12.72 14.07 -17.17
CA VAL A 190 11.35 13.65 -17.43
C VAL A 190 10.44 13.99 -16.25
N LEU A 191 10.82 13.62 -15.03
CA LEU A 191 10.00 13.86 -13.84
C LEU A 191 9.87 15.36 -13.53
N ARG A 192 10.95 16.15 -13.71
CA ARG A 192 10.92 17.60 -13.57
C ARG A 192 9.99 18.29 -14.58
N ASN A 193 9.82 17.70 -15.76
CA ASN A 193 8.89 18.24 -16.76
C ASN A 193 7.43 17.87 -16.45
N ILE A 194 7.20 16.72 -15.84
CA ILE A 194 5.84 16.26 -15.46
C ILE A 194 5.32 17.06 -14.27
N LEU A 195 6.18 17.30 -13.28
CA LEU A 195 5.76 17.88 -11.98
C LEU A 195 5.92 19.40 -11.95
N PRO A 196 5.12 20.13 -11.16
CA PRO A 196 5.10 21.58 -11.15
C PRO A 196 6.37 22.22 -10.59
N ASN A 197 6.98 21.62 -9.59
CA ASN A 197 8.14 22.16 -8.89
C ASN A 197 8.93 21.07 -8.15
N GLN A 198 10.03 21.46 -7.51
CA GLN A 198 10.91 20.56 -6.79
C GLN A 198 10.23 19.96 -5.55
N GLU A 199 9.44 20.72 -4.80
CA GLU A 199 8.73 20.23 -3.60
C GLU A 199 7.77 19.09 -3.94
N THR A 200 7.06 19.21 -5.06
CA THR A 200 6.17 18.13 -5.53
C THR A 200 6.96 16.92 -6.03
N LEU A 201 8.15 17.12 -6.62
CA LEU A 201 9.05 16.04 -7.01
C LEU A 201 9.59 15.30 -5.76
N ASP A 202 9.94 16.03 -4.72
CA ASP A 202 10.40 15.45 -3.45
C ASP A 202 9.28 14.61 -2.80
N ALA A 203 8.04 15.12 -2.81
CA ALA A 203 6.87 14.36 -2.36
C ALA A 203 6.62 13.10 -3.22
N LEU A 204 6.87 13.15 -4.53
CA LEU A 204 6.82 11.98 -5.40
C LEU A 204 7.86 10.94 -4.98
N TYR A 205 9.10 11.35 -4.67
CA TYR A 205 10.14 10.41 -4.20
C TYR A 205 9.78 9.80 -2.83
N GLU A 206 9.17 10.56 -1.92
CA GLU A 206 8.66 10.02 -0.66
C GLU A 206 7.52 9.00 -0.89
N MET A 207 6.60 9.28 -1.81
CA MET A 207 5.56 8.32 -2.21
C MET A 207 6.17 7.03 -2.76
N ILE A 208 7.12 7.13 -3.69
CA ILE A 208 7.81 5.98 -4.27
C ILE A 208 8.53 5.21 -3.17
N ALA A 209 9.23 5.90 -2.28
CA ALA A 209 9.93 5.31 -1.14
C ALA A 209 8.97 4.53 -0.22
N TYR A 210 7.83 5.12 0.11
CA TYR A 210 6.80 4.46 0.91
C TYR A 210 6.26 3.20 0.22
N ILE A 211 6.04 3.24 -1.09
CA ILE A 211 5.56 2.09 -1.86
C ILE A 211 6.62 0.98 -1.88
N LEU A 212 7.89 1.32 -2.12
CA LEU A 212 8.97 0.37 -2.32
C LEU A 212 9.52 -0.20 -1.01
N PHE A 213 9.71 0.63 0.01
CA PHE A 213 10.53 0.31 1.19
C PHE A 213 9.75 0.20 2.49
N GLU A 214 8.61 0.89 2.64
CA GLU A 214 7.86 0.80 3.90
C GLU A 214 7.11 -0.55 4.01
N PRO A 215 7.47 -1.40 4.98
CA PRO A 215 6.87 -2.72 5.12
C PRO A 215 5.45 -2.67 5.69
N THR A 216 5.10 -1.58 6.35
CA THR A 216 3.80 -1.40 7.02
C THR A 216 2.85 -0.53 6.19
N MET A 217 1.60 -0.42 6.64
CA MET A 217 0.62 0.52 6.09
C MET A 217 0.53 1.80 6.96
N TYR A 218 1.63 2.17 7.64
CA TYR A 218 1.68 3.36 8.48
C TYR A 218 2.70 4.38 7.96
N PRO A 219 2.31 5.66 7.84
CA PRO A 219 0.95 6.18 8.02
C PRO A 219 -0.02 5.70 6.93
N PRO A 220 -1.32 5.62 7.22
CA PRO A 220 -2.31 5.29 6.20
C PRO A 220 -2.29 6.31 5.07
N ALA A 221 -2.09 5.85 3.83
CA ALA A 221 -1.96 6.73 2.67
C ALA A 221 -2.73 6.20 1.45
N ILE A 222 -3.27 7.11 0.69
CA ILE A 222 -3.90 6.92 -0.62
C ILE A 222 -3.27 7.95 -1.54
N PHE A 223 -2.55 7.51 -2.55
CA PHE A 223 -1.88 8.40 -3.49
C PHE A 223 -2.69 8.56 -4.76
N ASN A 224 -2.74 9.78 -5.28
CA ASN A 224 -3.39 10.08 -6.54
C ASN A 224 -2.48 10.95 -7.41
N LEU A 225 -1.99 10.39 -8.51
CA LEU A 225 -1.37 11.16 -9.60
C LEU A 225 -2.50 11.83 -10.39
N TYR A 226 -2.62 13.13 -10.25
CA TYR A 226 -3.73 13.93 -10.74
C TYR A 226 -3.32 14.87 -11.85
N GLY A 227 -4.16 15.01 -12.87
CA GLY A 227 -3.97 15.97 -13.94
C GLY A 227 -4.62 15.53 -15.26
N PRO A 228 -4.64 16.41 -16.27
CA PRO A 228 -5.24 16.12 -17.57
C PRO A 228 -4.64 14.90 -18.25
N GLY A 229 -5.29 14.42 -19.30
CA GLY A 229 -4.74 13.34 -20.14
C GLY A 229 -3.36 13.68 -20.71
N ASN A 230 -2.53 12.67 -20.96
CA ASN A 230 -1.18 12.79 -21.52
C ASN A 230 -0.16 13.58 -20.67
N THR A 231 -0.33 13.63 -19.36
CA THR A 231 0.61 14.27 -18.43
C THR A 231 1.67 13.32 -17.84
N GLY A 232 1.71 12.04 -18.25
CA GLY A 232 2.71 11.08 -17.79
C GLY A 232 2.35 10.31 -16.53
N LYS A 233 1.14 10.45 -15.97
CA LYS A 233 0.68 9.71 -14.77
C LYS A 233 0.89 8.21 -14.89
N SER A 234 0.36 7.61 -15.95
CA SER A 234 0.48 6.16 -16.21
C SER A 234 1.95 5.75 -16.44
N ALA A 235 2.77 6.61 -17.02
CA ALA A 235 4.19 6.32 -17.20
C ALA A 235 4.92 6.25 -15.85
N ILE A 236 4.60 7.13 -14.89
CA ILE A 236 5.13 7.09 -13.53
C ILE A 236 4.63 5.83 -12.81
N ALA A 237 3.34 5.52 -12.89
CA ALA A 237 2.78 4.33 -12.24
C ALA A 237 3.40 3.03 -12.78
N ASN A 238 3.52 2.91 -14.10
CA ASN A 238 4.14 1.75 -14.73
C ASN A 238 5.64 1.64 -14.41
N MET A 239 6.35 2.76 -14.32
CA MET A 239 7.74 2.77 -13.86
C MET A 239 7.86 2.22 -12.43
N ILE A 240 6.98 2.61 -11.52
CA ILE A 240 6.96 2.08 -10.15
C ILE A 240 6.66 0.57 -10.19
N ALA A 241 5.72 0.13 -11.03
CA ALA A 241 5.41 -1.29 -11.21
C ALA A 241 6.60 -2.10 -11.74
N GLU A 242 7.35 -1.56 -12.70
CA GLU A 242 8.58 -2.18 -13.23
C GLU A 242 9.66 -2.31 -12.15
N ILE A 243 9.86 -1.27 -11.35
CA ILE A 243 10.84 -1.30 -10.25
C ILE A 243 10.40 -2.32 -9.17
N LEU A 244 9.11 -2.34 -8.84
CA LEU A 244 8.56 -3.24 -7.82
C LEU A 244 8.44 -4.69 -8.29
N GLY A 245 8.34 -4.89 -9.61
CA GLY A 245 7.98 -6.14 -10.26
C GLY A 245 6.47 -6.33 -10.36
N TRP A 246 5.97 -6.59 -11.57
CA TRP A 246 4.54 -6.72 -11.87
C TRP A 246 3.84 -7.82 -11.05
N ASP A 247 4.57 -8.86 -10.64
CA ASP A 247 4.03 -9.91 -9.75
C ASP A 247 3.61 -9.36 -8.37
N ASN A 248 4.17 -8.23 -7.95
CA ASN A 248 3.85 -7.54 -6.70
C ASN A 248 2.75 -6.48 -6.86
N VAL A 249 2.21 -6.30 -8.08
CA VAL A 249 1.22 -5.26 -8.41
C VAL A 249 -0.13 -5.89 -8.71
N ALA A 250 -1.20 -5.23 -8.29
CA ALA A 250 -2.57 -5.46 -8.72
C ALA A 250 -3.08 -4.23 -9.47
N GLU A 251 -4.01 -4.44 -10.39
CA GLU A 251 -4.59 -3.38 -11.22
C GLU A 251 -6.12 -3.37 -11.07
N LEU A 252 -6.57 -3.20 -9.82
CA LEU A 252 -8.00 -3.15 -9.52
C LEU A 252 -8.52 -1.73 -9.64
N GLY A 253 -9.55 -1.55 -10.45
CA GLY A 253 -10.32 -0.31 -10.52
C GLY A 253 -11.07 -0.03 -9.21
N ILE A 254 -11.52 1.22 -9.05
CA ILE A 254 -12.15 1.69 -7.81
C ILE A 254 -13.36 0.85 -7.39
N GLU A 255 -14.19 0.42 -8.34
CA GLU A 255 -15.36 -0.43 -8.08
C GLU A 255 -14.95 -1.85 -7.65
N GLN A 256 -13.87 -2.38 -8.23
CA GLN A 256 -13.32 -3.68 -7.91
C GLN A 256 -12.72 -3.74 -6.49
N LEU A 257 -12.20 -2.61 -6.00
CA LEU A 257 -11.66 -2.48 -4.64
C LEU A 257 -12.72 -2.64 -3.53
N THR A 258 -14.00 -2.69 -3.88
CA THR A 258 -15.09 -2.88 -2.90
C THR A 258 -15.86 -4.17 -3.12
N ALA A 259 -15.61 -4.88 -4.20
CA ALA A 259 -16.26 -6.14 -4.51
C ALA A 259 -15.54 -7.32 -3.81
N THR A 260 -16.29 -8.14 -3.10
CA THR A 260 -15.78 -9.21 -2.21
C THR A 260 -14.84 -10.21 -2.90
N PHE A 261 -15.09 -10.50 -4.20
CA PHE A 261 -14.29 -11.49 -4.93
C PHE A 261 -13.01 -10.89 -5.51
N THR A 262 -13.05 -9.67 -6.04
CA THR A 262 -11.90 -9.05 -6.70
C THR A 262 -10.89 -8.51 -5.71
N ILE A 263 -11.34 -8.04 -4.55
CA ILE A 263 -10.44 -7.55 -3.49
C ILE A 263 -9.46 -8.65 -2.99
N ALA A 264 -9.80 -9.93 -3.17
CA ALA A 264 -8.92 -11.06 -2.85
C ALA A 264 -7.66 -11.09 -3.75
N GLU A 265 -7.64 -10.39 -4.89
CA GLU A 265 -6.47 -10.27 -5.75
C GLU A 265 -5.37 -9.37 -5.15
N LEU A 266 -5.70 -8.58 -4.13
CA LEU A 266 -4.70 -7.83 -3.35
C LEU A 266 -3.84 -8.70 -2.43
N GLU A 267 -4.21 -9.98 -2.25
CA GLU A 267 -3.48 -10.88 -1.35
C GLU A 267 -2.01 -11.02 -1.76
N GLY A 268 -1.11 -10.63 -0.88
CA GLY A 268 0.34 -10.68 -1.12
C GLY A 268 0.90 -9.60 -2.03
N LYS A 269 0.05 -8.72 -2.58
CA LYS A 269 0.49 -7.59 -3.40
C LYS A 269 1.05 -6.46 -2.56
N LYS A 270 1.95 -5.66 -3.15
CA LYS A 270 2.59 -4.50 -2.53
C LYS A 270 1.97 -3.17 -2.97
N LEU A 271 1.41 -3.16 -4.17
CA LEU A 271 0.84 -1.99 -4.81
C LEU A 271 -0.44 -2.37 -5.54
N ASN A 272 -1.46 -1.53 -5.48
CA ASN A 272 -2.57 -1.53 -6.41
C ASN A 272 -2.54 -0.24 -7.23
N ILE A 273 -2.47 -0.36 -8.54
CA ILE A 273 -2.59 0.76 -9.47
C ILE A 273 -4.02 0.78 -10.00
N CYS A 274 -4.73 1.85 -9.69
CA CYS A 274 -6.03 2.14 -10.27
C CYS A 274 -5.82 3.11 -11.43
N GLY A 275 -5.93 2.63 -12.66
CA GLY A 275 -5.87 3.44 -13.88
C GLY A 275 -7.08 4.37 -14.05
N GLU A 276 -7.10 5.09 -15.16
CA GLU A 276 -8.21 5.99 -15.49
C GLU A 276 -9.55 5.21 -15.49
N THR A 277 -10.47 5.65 -14.66
CA THR A 277 -11.86 5.29 -14.81
C THR A 277 -12.44 6.14 -15.93
N ASP A 278 -13.07 5.52 -16.92
CA ASP A 278 -13.76 6.26 -18.00
C ASP A 278 -14.61 7.38 -17.42
N ASP A 279 -14.48 8.60 -17.97
CA ASP A 279 -15.25 9.81 -17.61
C ASP A 279 -16.79 9.63 -17.65
N THR A 280 -17.26 8.51 -18.17
CA THR A 280 -18.68 8.14 -18.15
C THR A 280 -19.19 7.71 -16.78
N SER A 281 -18.33 7.52 -15.80
CA SER A 281 -18.68 7.17 -14.41
C SER A 281 -18.81 8.38 -13.47
N SER A 282 -19.21 9.57 -13.95
CA SER A 282 -19.76 10.66 -13.11
C SER A 282 -21.04 10.22 -12.36
N ARG A 283 -21.43 8.96 -12.50
CA ARG A 283 -22.36 8.28 -11.60
C ARG A 283 -21.56 7.85 -10.37
N ARG A 284 -21.89 8.39 -9.20
CA ARG A 284 -21.42 7.94 -7.89
C ARG A 284 -21.12 6.45 -7.92
N THR A 285 -19.85 6.11 -7.94
CA THR A 285 -19.44 4.75 -7.70
C THR A 285 -19.99 4.37 -6.32
N ASN A 286 -20.73 3.27 -6.22
CA ASN A 286 -21.18 2.74 -4.91
C ASN A 286 -19.97 2.22 -4.10
N VAL A 287 -18.85 2.94 -4.16
CA VAL A 287 -17.63 2.60 -3.46
C VAL A 287 -17.81 2.97 -2.00
N SER A 288 -17.68 2.01 -1.13
CA SER A 288 -17.67 2.28 0.30
C SER A 288 -16.35 2.89 0.70
N GLY A 289 -16.32 4.19 0.99
CA GLY A 289 -15.14 4.87 1.55
C GLY A 289 -14.63 4.19 2.83
N ALA A 290 -15.50 3.50 3.56
CA ALA A 290 -15.12 2.67 4.70
C ALA A 290 -14.20 1.51 4.28
N THR A 291 -14.42 0.88 3.12
CA THR A 291 -13.55 -0.18 2.59
C THR A 291 -12.20 0.38 2.16
N ILE A 292 -12.18 1.52 1.47
CA ILE A 292 -10.93 2.20 1.07
C ILE A 292 -10.09 2.59 2.30
N LYS A 293 -10.73 3.10 3.36
CA LYS A 293 -10.03 3.39 4.63
C LYS A 293 -9.43 2.12 5.25
N LYS A 294 -10.17 1.02 5.30
CA LYS A 294 -9.64 -0.26 5.81
C LYS A 294 -8.47 -0.78 4.99
N LEU A 295 -8.53 -0.62 3.66
CA LEU A 295 -7.44 -0.99 2.77
C LEU A 295 -6.19 -0.15 3.03
N SER A 296 -6.34 1.19 3.10
CA SER A 296 -5.22 2.09 3.36
C SER A 296 -4.60 1.92 4.75
N ASP A 297 -5.38 1.43 5.73
CA ASP A 297 -4.90 1.15 7.09
C ASP A 297 -4.29 -0.26 7.23
N GLY A 298 -4.32 -1.09 6.19
CA GLY A 298 -3.87 -2.50 6.27
C GLY A 298 -4.73 -3.35 7.21
N GLN A 299 -5.99 -2.96 7.43
CA GLN A 299 -6.86 -3.69 8.35
C GLN A 299 -7.28 -5.04 7.78
N ARG A 300 -7.70 -5.92 8.70
CA ARG A 300 -8.26 -7.22 8.35
C ARG A 300 -9.58 -7.07 7.60
N LEU A 301 -9.69 -7.75 6.47
CA LEU A 301 -10.89 -7.83 5.62
C LEU A 301 -11.30 -9.30 5.50
N THR A 302 -12.60 -9.55 5.37
CA THR A 302 -13.08 -10.87 4.95
C THR A 302 -13.23 -10.85 3.44
N VAL A 303 -12.50 -11.72 2.76
CA VAL A 303 -12.47 -11.84 1.30
C VAL A 303 -12.85 -13.25 0.89
N GLN A 304 -13.20 -13.44 -0.37
CA GLN A 304 -13.57 -14.74 -0.90
C GLN A 304 -13.02 -14.89 -2.32
N LYS A 305 -12.29 -15.95 -2.58
CA LYS A 305 -11.95 -16.34 -3.97
C LYS A 305 -13.17 -17.02 -4.61
N LYS A 306 -13.33 -16.85 -5.91
CA LYS A 306 -14.43 -17.47 -6.66
C LYS A 306 -14.46 -18.98 -6.38
N TYR A 307 -15.60 -19.48 -5.97
CA TYR A 307 -15.84 -20.88 -5.57
C TYR A 307 -15.12 -21.31 -4.26
N GLY A 308 -14.41 -20.41 -3.57
CA GLY A 308 -13.78 -20.69 -2.28
C GLY A 308 -14.66 -20.31 -1.09
N MET A 309 -14.24 -20.71 0.13
CA MET A 309 -14.86 -20.23 1.37
C MET A 309 -14.31 -18.83 1.73
N PRO A 310 -15.11 -17.96 2.38
CA PRO A 310 -14.62 -16.70 2.90
C PRO A 310 -13.48 -16.91 3.90
N TYR A 311 -12.44 -16.07 3.81
CA TYR A 311 -11.29 -16.11 4.70
C TYR A 311 -10.80 -14.69 5.06
N PRO A 312 -10.07 -14.54 6.17
CA PRO A 312 -9.50 -13.25 6.54
C PRO A 312 -8.24 -12.95 5.71
N MET A 313 -8.13 -11.71 5.24
CA MET A 313 -6.96 -11.17 4.56
C MET A 313 -6.54 -9.85 5.20
N TRP A 314 -5.24 -9.62 5.34
CA TRP A 314 -4.68 -8.31 5.69
C TRP A 314 -4.13 -7.66 4.42
N ASN A 315 -4.59 -6.46 4.12
CA ASN A 315 -4.08 -5.74 2.97
C ASN A 315 -2.64 -5.25 3.22
N THR A 316 -1.77 -5.49 2.25
CA THR A 316 -0.39 -4.96 2.22
C THR A 316 -0.13 -4.09 0.98
N ALA A 317 -1.11 -4.03 0.06
CA ALA A 317 -1.01 -3.25 -1.16
C ALA A 317 -1.31 -1.77 -0.87
N LYS A 318 -0.33 -0.90 -1.13
CA LYS A 318 -0.51 0.55 -1.15
C LYS A 318 -1.44 0.92 -2.29
N LEU A 319 -2.20 2.01 -2.15
CA LEU A 319 -3.18 2.43 -3.14
C LEU A 319 -2.64 3.61 -3.94
N LEU A 320 -2.48 3.44 -5.24
CA LEU A 320 -2.08 4.47 -6.20
C LEU A 320 -3.16 4.63 -7.28
N PHE A 321 -3.71 5.82 -7.36
CA PHE A 321 -4.68 6.20 -8.39
C PHE A 321 -4.01 7.08 -9.46
N CYS A 322 -4.41 6.91 -10.71
CA CYS A 322 -4.00 7.73 -11.84
C CYS A 322 -5.26 8.31 -12.50
N THR A 323 -5.61 9.54 -12.19
CA THR A 323 -6.93 10.08 -12.58
C THR A 323 -6.86 11.47 -13.19
N ASN A 324 -7.85 11.80 -14.02
CA ASN A 324 -8.06 13.15 -14.54
C ASN A 324 -8.98 13.98 -13.62
N SER A 325 -9.75 13.28 -12.79
CA SER A 325 -10.57 13.86 -11.71
C SER A 325 -10.37 13.02 -10.46
N ILE A 326 -10.30 13.64 -9.28
CA ILE A 326 -10.11 12.89 -8.03
C ILE A 326 -11.39 12.08 -7.78
N PRO A 327 -11.28 10.75 -7.52
CA PRO A 327 -12.43 9.88 -7.38
C PRO A 327 -13.33 10.26 -6.19
N ASP A 328 -14.64 10.27 -6.39
CA ASP A 328 -15.59 10.36 -5.28
C ASP A 328 -15.69 8.99 -4.57
N PHE A 329 -15.10 8.91 -3.40
CA PHE A 329 -15.13 7.68 -2.58
C PHE A 329 -16.45 7.52 -1.81
N GLY A 330 -17.45 8.38 -2.02
CA GLY A 330 -18.73 8.33 -1.31
C GLY A 330 -18.62 8.52 0.20
N ASP A 331 -17.51 9.07 0.67
CA ASP A 331 -17.21 9.32 2.08
C ASP A 331 -16.47 10.64 2.23
N ASP A 332 -17.21 11.67 2.59
CA ASP A 332 -16.68 13.03 2.81
C ASP A 332 -16.17 13.22 4.25
N SER A 333 -15.80 12.15 4.96
CA SER A 333 -15.25 12.29 6.30
C SER A 333 -13.81 12.78 6.28
N SER A 334 -13.44 13.59 7.26
CA SER A 334 -12.04 14.00 7.50
C SER A 334 -11.06 12.82 7.57
N GLY A 335 -11.58 11.64 7.91
CA GLY A 335 -10.81 10.40 7.96
C GLY A 335 -10.30 9.93 6.61
N LEU A 336 -11.01 10.16 5.49
CA LEU A 336 -10.53 9.83 4.15
C LEU A 336 -9.53 10.90 3.66
N TYR A 337 -9.88 12.19 3.84
CA TYR A 337 -9.07 13.29 3.35
C TYR A 337 -7.65 13.32 3.91
N ARG A 338 -7.48 13.05 5.21
CA ARG A 338 -6.14 13.01 5.82
C ARG A 338 -5.24 11.90 5.29
N ARG A 339 -5.80 10.93 4.55
CA ARG A 339 -5.08 9.82 3.91
C ARG A 339 -4.79 10.09 2.44
N LEU A 340 -5.47 11.05 1.85
CA LEU A 340 -5.39 11.34 0.42
C LEU A 340 -4.24 12.32 0.14
N TYR A 341 -3.28 11.88 -0.64
CA TYR A 341 -2.15 12.68 -1.13
C TYR A 341 -2.29 12.86 -2.63
N VAL A 342 -2.62 14.07 -3.04
CA VAL A 342 -2.81 14.43 -4.45
C VAL A 342 -1.52 15.01 -5.00
N ILE A 343 -0.93 14.35 -5.98
CA ILE A 343 0.30 14.77 -6.65
C ILE A 343 -0.06 15.31 -8.04
N PRO A 344 -0.02 16.63 -8.26
CA PRO A 344 -0.39 17.23 -9.53
C PRO A 344 0.64 16.95 -10.61
N CYS A 345 0.18 16.50 -11.78
CA CYS A 345 0.97 16.28 -12.97
C CYS A 345 0.60 17.31 -14.04
N ARG A 346 1.61 18.00 -14.61
CA ARG A 346 1.39 19.02 -15.66
C ARG A 346 1.17 18.39 -17.02
N GLN A 347 0.49 19.12 -17.90
CA GLN A 347 0.41 18.73 -19.29
C GLN A 347 1.79 18.87 -19.95
N GLN A 348 2.22 17.85 -20.66
CA GLN A 348 3.51 17.88 -21.37
C GLN A 348 3.49 18.87 -22.53
N GLN A 349 4.55 19.62 -22.64
CA GLN A 349 4.77 20.54 -23.78
C GLN A 349 5.31 19.80 -25.01
N ASP A 350 5.99 18.68 -24.84
CA ASP A 350 6.63 17.94 -25.92
C ASP A 350 6.05 16.52 -26.07
N LYS A 351 5.10 16.35 -27.01
CA LYS A 351 4.41 15.08 -27.27
C LYS A 351 5.32 13.99 -27.92
N LYS A 352 6.57 14.30 -28.23
CA LYS A 352 7.48 13.42 -28.98
C LYS A 352 8.39 12.57 -28.10
N ALA A 353 8.52 12.84 -26.81
CA ALA A 353 9.36 12.04 -25.93
C ALA A 353 8.64 10.74 -25.55
N MET A 354 9.24 9.60 -25.81
CA MET A 354 8.83 8.30 -25.27
C MET A 354 9.22 8.28 -23.79
N ILE A 355 8.37 8.87 -22.96
CA ILE A 355 8.63 9.14 -21.53
C ILE A 355 8.88 7.87 -20.77
N TYR A 356 8.04 6.88 -21.03
CA TYR A 356 8.12 5.60 -20.33
C TYR A 356 9.47 4.92 -20.54
N ASP A 357 9.96 4.86 -21.81
CA ASP A 357 11.24 4.23 -22.11
C ASP A 357 12.42 4.92 -21.40
N GLN A 358 12.34 6.24 -21.22
CA GLN A 358 13.36 7.00 -20.49
C GLN A 358 13.31 6.77 -18.97
N LEU A 359 12.12 6.50 -18.41
CA LEU A 359 11.93 6.23 -16.99
C LEU A 359 12.40 4.82 -16.59
N ILE A 360 12.37 3.84 -17.51
CA ILE A 360 12.65 2.43 -17.19
C ILE A 360 14.08 1.98 -17.55
N THR A 361 14.94 2.85 -18.07
CA THR A 361 16.35 2.48 -18.31
C THR A 361 17.00 2.01 -17.00
N PRO A 362 18.01 1.12 -17.03
CA PRO A 362 18.70 0.67 -15.83
C PRO A 362 19.23 1.82 -14.96
N ASP A 363 19.81 2.86 -15.58
CA ASP A 363 20.30 4.04 -14.87
C ASP A 363 19.14 4.86 -14.28
N SER A 364 18.02 5.01 -15.00
CA SER A 364 16.85 5.72 -14.50
C SER A 364 16.24 5.01 -13.29
N ARG A 365 16.12 3.68 -13.34
CA ARG A 365 15.67 2.89 -12.19
C ARG A 365 16.60 3.06 -10.98
N SER A 366 17.92 2.95 -11.18
CA SER A 366 18.91 3.16 -10.11
C SER A 366 18.85 4.58 -9.55
N TYR A 367 18.71 5.59 -10.42
CA TYR A 367 18.57 7.00 -10.01
C TYR A 367 17.32 7.20 -9.13
N ILE A 368 16.17 6.71 -9.60
CA ILE A 368 14.90 6.82 -8.86
C ILE A 368 14.98 6.12 -7.48
N ILE A 369 15.59 4.93 -7.43
CA ILE A 369 15.83 4.19 -6.20
C ILE A 369 16.69 5.02 -5.24
N ASN A 370 17.79 5.61 -5.71
CA ASN A 370 18.69 6.41 -4.88
C ASN A 370 17.97 7.64 -4.31
N GLN A 371 17.21 8.37 -5.13
CA GLN A 371 16.41 9.51 -4.69
C GLN A 371 15.34 9.08 -3.66
N SER A 372 14.67 7.96 -3.94
CA SER A 372 13.65 7.43 -3.03
C SER A 372 14.25 6.89 -1.72
N LEU A 373 15.46 6.32 -1.70
CA LEU A 373 16.14 5.93 -0.47
C LEU A 373 16.47 7.13 0.41
N ASN A 374 16.93 8.24 -0.20
CA ASN A 374 17.17 9.48 0.54
C ASN A 374 15.85 10.05 1.10
N ALA A 375 14.80 10.08 0.28
CA ALA A 375 13.48 10.51 0.70
C ALA A 375 12.94 9.63 1.85
N TYR A 376 13.20 8.30 1.81
CA TYR A 376 12.78 7.38 2.86
C TYR A 376 13.44 7.66 4.20
N ARG A 377 14.73 7.96 4.22
CA ARG A 377 15.45 8.35 5.44
C ARG A 377 14.83 9.60 6.06
N ILE A 378 14.62 10.63 5.25
CA ILE A 378 13.99 11.88 5.70
C ILE A 378 12.57 11.64 6.21
N PHE A 379 11.79 10.84 5.50
CA PHE A 379 10.44 10.46 5.91
C PHE A 379 10.43 9.77 7.28
N VAL A 380 11.35 8.83 7.53
CA VAL A 380 11.47 8.15 8.82
C VAL A 380 11.94 9.10 9.91
N ASP A 381 12.96 9.93 9.64
CA ASP A 381 13.50 10.92 10.58
C ASP A 381 12.44 11.97 10.97
N ASN A 382 11.54 12.33 10.05
CA ASN A 382 10.39 13.21 10.30
C ASN A 382 9.21 12.50 10.99
N GLY A 383 9.40 11.34 11.58
CA GLY A 383 8.33 10.59 12.25
C GLY A 383 7.28 10.02 11.29
N LYS A 384 7.69 9.69 10.08
CA LYS A 384 6.84 9.16 9.00
C LYS A 384 5.71 10.12 8.57
N GLN A 385 6.02 11.41 8.49
CA GLN A 385 5.12 12.43 7.95
C GLN A 385 5.53 12.77 6.52
N PHE A 386 4.57 12.68 5.59
CA PHE A 386 4.81 13.04 4.20
C PHE A 386 4.96 14.56 4.02
N SER A 387 5.88 14.94 3.15
CA SER A 387 5.99 16.31 2.66
C SER A 387 4.80 16.64 1.75
N ILE A 388 4.22 17.83 1.91
CA ILE A 388 3.07 18.28 1.14
C ILE A 388 3.41 19.66 0.57
N SER A 389 3.58 19.78 -0.76
CA SER A 389 3.82 21.05 -1.43
C SER A 389 2.60 21.98 -1.40
N ALA A 390 2.81 23.24 -1.71
CA ALA A 390 1.71 24.21 -1.79
C ALA A 390 0.66 23.78 -2.83
N GLU A 391 1.11 23.30 -3.99
CA GLU A 391 0.23 22.82 -5.06
C GLU A 391 -0.56 21.59 -4.64
N MET A 392 0.06 20.64 -3.92
CA MET A 392 -0.65 19.47 -3.40
C MET A 392 -1.75 19.88 -2.41
N LYS A 393 -1.48 20.89 -1.55
CA LYS A 393 -2.49 21.44 -0.63
C LYS A 393 -3.64 22.11 -1.37
N GLU A 394 -3.32 22.86 -2.43
CA GLU A 394 -4.32 23.53 -3.25
C GLU A 394 -5.23 22.51 -3.95
N GLU A 395 -4.68 21.50 -4.60
CA GLU A 395 -5.46 20.44 -5.25
C GLU A 395 -6.30 19.64 -4.25
N GLN A 396 -5.75 19.34 -3.08
CA GLN A 396 -6.49 18.66 -2.01
C GLN A 396 -7.63 19.56 -1.47
N ALA A 397 -7.39 20.85 -1.28
CA ALA A 397 -8.41 21.80 -0.84
C ALA A 397 -9.51 21.98 -1.90
N GLN A 398 -9.14 22.05 -3.19
CA GLN A 398 -10.08 22.11 -4.29
C GLN A 398 -10.96 20.86 -4.36
N TYR A 399 -10.39 19.66 -4.17
CA TYR A 399 -11.17 18.42 -4.05
C TYR A 399 -12.13 18.45 -2.86
N MET A 400 -11.69 18.96 -1.71
CA MET A 400 -12.55 19.11 -0.54
C MET A 400 -13.71 20.09 -0.80
N SER A 401 -13.46 21.18 -1.52
CA SER A 401 -14.49 22.16 -1.86
C SER A 401 -15.51 21.61 -2.87
N GLN A 402 -15.09 20.72 -3.76
CA GLN A 402 -15.96 20.02 -4.71
C GLN A 402 -16.80 18.90 -4.07
N SER A 403 -16.51 18.50 -2.81
CA SER A 403 -17.44 17.64 -2.10
C SER A 403 -18.78 18.38 -1.97
N SER A 404 -19.85 17.79 -2.48
CA SER A 404 -21.18 18.43 -2.67
C SER A 404 -21.74 19.13 -1.42
N MET A 405 -21.22 18.82 -0.25
CA MET A 405 -21.62 19.45 1.01
C MET A 405 -20.87 20.75 1.29
N MET A 406 -19.55 20.77 1.12
CA MET A 406 -18.74 21.94 1.40
C MET A 406 -19.00 23.03 0.35
N ASP A 407 -19.12 22.63 -0.91
CA ASP A 407 -19.48 23.52 -2.00
C ASP A 407 -20.90 24.12 -1.81
N PHE A 408 -21.86 23.29 -1.34
CA PHE A 408 -23.17 23.76 -0.91
C PHE A 408 -23.07 24.81 0.22
N VAL A 409 -22.29 24.52 1.25
CA VAL A 409 -22.11 25.42 2.39
C VAL A 409 -21.46 26.75 1.97
N GLN A 410 -20.44 26.69 1.12
CA GLN A 410 -19.80 27.89 0.57
C GLN A 410 -20.75 28.69 -0.30
N THR A 411 -21.47 28.01 -1.19
CA THR A 411 -22.36 28.69 -2.16
C THR A 411 -23.63 29.24 -1.53
N VAL A 412 -24.25 28.47 -0.63
CA VAL A 412 -25.57 28.83 -0.06
C VAL A 412 -25.45 29.68 1.22
N LEU A 413 -24.46 29.34 2.08
CA LEU A 413 -24.25 30.04 3.35
C LEU A 413 -23.13 31.09 3.27
N GLY A 414 -22.38 31.18 2.17
CA GLY A 414 -21.28 32.12 1.99
C GLY A 414 -20.09 31.91 2.92
N CYS A 415 -19.97 30.73 3.53
CA CYS A 415 -18.91 30.43 4.50
C CYS A 415 -17.70 29.81 3.82
N THR A 416 -16.54 30.44 3.93
CA THR A 416 -15.26 29.93 3.39
C THR A 416 -14.48 29.12 4.42
N GLU A 417 -14.74 29.32 5.71
CA GLU A 417 -14.06 28.61 6.79
C GLU A 417 -15.01 27.68 7.55
N GLN A 418 -14.55 26.47 7.84
CA GLN A 418 -15.33 25.47 8.56
C GLN A 418 -15.79 25.92 9.95
N ALA A 419 -14.98 26.76 10.61
CA ALA A 419 -15.29 27.30 11.93
C ALA A 419 -16.52 28.23 11.96
N ASP A 420 -16.83 28.88 10.83
CA ASP A 420 -17.93 29.85 10.74
C ASP A 420 -19.26 29.21 10.33
N VAL A 421 -19.24 28.02 9.75
CA VAL A 421 -20.44 27.33 9.26
C VAL A 421 -21.46 27.08 10.37
N ALA A 422 -21.01 26.62 11.53
CA ALA A 422 -21.90 26.36 12.66
C ALA A 422 -22.65 27.62 13.08
N LYS A 423 -21.95 28.75 13.19
CA LYS A 423 -22.54 30.07 13.53
C LYS A 423 -23.48 30.57 12.43
N ALA A 424 -23.09 30.42 11.16
CA ALA A 424 -23.92 30.80 10.03
C ALA A 424 -25.22 30.03 10.02
N ILE A 425 -25.20 28.71 10.17
CA ILE A 425 -26.43 27.91 10.25
C ILE A 425 -27.30 28.31 11.44
N CYS A 426 -26.73 28.44 12.64
CA CYS A 426 -27.51 28.71 13.83
C CYS A 426 -28.13 30.12 13.86
N ASN A 427 -27.48 31.10 13.25
CA ASN A 427 -27.92 32.51 13.23
C ASN A 427 -28.80 32.83 12.03
N ASP A 428 -28.86 31.97 11.02
CA ASP A 428 -29.73 32.20 9.86
C ASP A 428 -31.19 31.95 10.24
N PRO A 429 -32.11 32.87 9.93
CA PRO A 429 -33.52 32.74 10.32
C PRO A 429 -34.25 31.60 9.59
N GLU A 430 -33.80 31.22 8.43
CA GLU A 430 -34.39 30.16 7.60
C GLU A 430 -33.59 28.84 7.70
N TYR A 431 -32.29 28.90 7.49
CA TYR A 431 -31.43 27.71 7.40
C TYR A 431 -31.07 27.10 8.77
N CYS A 432 -31.42 27.74 9.87
CA CYS A 432 -31.33 27.11 11.19
C CYS A 432 -32.28 25.90 11.34
N TYR A 433 -33.30 25.75 10.50
CA TYR A 433 -34.18 24.62 10.51
C TYR A 433 -33.69 23.48 9.59
N THR A 434 -33.74 22.27 10.08
CA THR A 434 -33.24 21.09 9.35
C THR A 434 -33.97 20.82 8.04
N THR A 435 -35.23 21.22 7.94
CA THR A 435 -36.08 21.04 6.75
C THR A 435 -35.68 22.00 5.65
N GLU A 436 -35.55 23.28 6.01
CA GLU A 436 -35.26 24.39 5.11
C GLU A 436 -33.84 24.27 4.55
N LEU A 437 -32.87 23.98 5.42
CA LEU A 437 -31.50 23.76 4.99
C LEU A 437 -31.36 22.55 4.07
N TYR A 438 -32.14 21.47 4.36
CA TYR A 438 -32.14 20.29 3.48
C TYR A 438 -32.83 20.61 2.12
N SER A 439 -33.86 21.42 2.09
CA SER A 439 -34.52 21.84 0.84
C SER A 439 -33.55 22.62 -0.04
N ALA A 440 -32.83 23.57 0.55
CA ALA A 440 -31.78 24.34 -0.16
C ALA A 440 -30.67 23.42 -0.70
N TYR A 441 -30.25 22.40 0.08
CA TYR A 441 -29.29 21.40 -0.36
C TYR A 441 -29.83 20.58 -1.56
N VAL A 442 -31.10 20.20 -1.56
CA VAL A 442 -31.70 19.45 -2.67
C VAL A 442 -31.76 20.30 -3.94
N GLU A 443 -32.10 21.59 -3.83
CA GLU A 443 -32.12 22.53 -4.95
C GLU A 443 -30.70 22.74 -5.51
N TYR A 444 -29.73 22.97 -4.63
CA TYR A 444 -28.34 23.10 -5.01
C TYR A 444 -27.83 21.83 -5.73
N SER A 445 -28.12 20.65 -5.17
CA SER A 445 -27.71 19.38 -5.77
C SER A 445 -28.33 19.17 -7.17
N ARG A 446 -29.56 19.61 -7.38
CA ARG A 446 -30.20 19.57 -8.70
C ARG A 446 -29.55 20.54 -9.67
N ALA A 447 -29.23 21.74 -9.23
CA ALA A 447 -28.57 22.76 -10.05
C ALA A 447 -27.15 22.31 -10.48
N THR A 448 -26.44 21.59 -9.64
CA THR A 448 -25.09 21.04 -9.89
C THR A 448 -25.09 19.63 -10.52
N LEU A 449 -26.27 19.14 -10.98
CA LEU A 449 -26.45 17.81 -11.54
C LEU A 449 -26.00 16.64 -10.63
N SER A 450 -25.92 16.90 -9.31
CA SER A 450 -25.60 15.89 -8.31
C SER A 450 -26.86 15.26 -7.71
N GLN A 451 -26.75 14.00 -7.23
CA GLN A 451 -27.88 13.39 -6.50
C GLN A 451 -27.84 13.78 -5.02
N PRO A 452 -28.92 14.35 -4.46
CA PRO A 452 -28.97 14.70 -3.06
C PRO A 452 -28.97 13.43 -2.18
N MET A 453 -28.24 13.49 -1.07
CA MET A 453 -28.31 12.43 -0.05
C MET A 453 -29.67 12.45 0.65
N SER A 454 -30.02 11.36 1.34
CA SER A 454 -31.26 11.32 2.12
C SER A 454 -31.24 12.36 3.25
N ARG A 455 -32.42 12.88 3.63
CA ARG A 455 -32.54 13.89 4.70
C ARG A 455 -31.91 13.45 6.02
N LYS A 456 -32.10 12.17 6.40
CA LYS A 456 -31.51 11.62 7.62
C LYS A 456 -29.99 11.72 7.60
N ARG A 457 -29.37 11.28 6.52
CA ARG A 457 -27.91 11.33 6.33
C ARG A 457 -27.39 12.77 6.27
N PHE A 458 -28.10 13.68 5.60
CA PHE A 458 -27.75 15.09 5.55
C PHE A 458 -27.71 15.73 6.94
N VAL A 459 -28.76 15.53 7.74
CA VAL A 459 -28.85 16.10 9.10
C VAL A 459 -27.76 15.51 10.01
N GLU A 460 -27.52 14.21 9.94
CA GLU A 460 -26.44 13.55 10.69
C GLU A 460 -25.07 14.11 10.30
N LYS A 461 -24.83 14.33 8.99
CA LYS A 461 -23.57 14.86 8.48
C LYS A 461 -23.34 16.29 8.96
N ILE A 462 -24.30 17.20 8.79
CA ILE A 462 -24.22 18.58 9.28
C ILE A 462 -23.95 18.62 10.79
N ARG A 463 -24.63 17.79 11.57
CA ARG A 463 -24.42 17.73 13.02
C ARG A 463 -23.00 17.32 13.40
N ASN A 464 -22.50 16.25 12.79
CA ASN A 464 -21.21 15.67 13.14
C ASN A 464 -20.04 16.51 12.61
N GLU A 465 -20.18 17.10 11.43
CA GLU A 465 -19.11 17.84 10.78
C GLU A 465 -18.91 19.23 11.42
N TYR A 466 -20.01 19.85 11.84
CA TYR A 466 -19.99 21.20 12.42
C TYR A 466 -20.31 21.24 13.93
N ASN A 467 -20.27 20.09 14.58
CA ASN A 467 -20.51 19.94 16.04
C ASN A 467 -21.81 20.61 16.51
N LEU A 468 -22.90 20.39 15.77
CA LEU A 468 -24.19 20.98 16.05
C LEU A 468 -25.11 20.00 16.78
N LYS A 469 -25.93 20.49 17.69
CA LYS A 469 -27.06 19.76 18.26
C LYS A 469 -28.36 20.11 17.53
N THR A 470 -29.36 19.25 17.66
CA THR A 470 -30.70 19.52 17.13
C THR A 470 -31.69 19.60 18.27
N LYS A 471 -32.57 20.63 18.24
CA LYS A 471 -33.66 20.82 19.23
C LYS A 471 -35.00 20.91 18.50
N THR A 472 -35.95 20.09 18.91
CA THR A 472 -37.31 20.13 18.37
C THR A 472 -38.14 21.15 19.17
N THR A 473 -38.77 22.07 18.46
CA THR A 473 -39.67 23.11 19.02
C THR A 473 -41.07 22.90 18.50
N TYR A 474 -42.05 23.12 19.36
CA TYR A 474 -43.47 23.09 19.00
C TYR A 474 -43.96 24.49 18.71
N PHE A 475 -44.75 24.66 17.69
CA PHE A 475 -45.46 25.90 17.41
C PHE A 475 -46.85 25.60 16.86
N VAL A 476 -47.73 26.57 16.96
CA VAL A 476 -49.08 26.49 16.43
C VAL A 476 -49.14 27.27 15.16
N THR A 477 -49.57 26.63 14.07
CA THR A 477 -49.79 27.30 12.78
C THR A 477 -50.97 28.30 12.86
N PRO A 478 -51.09 29.28 11.95
CA PRO A 478 -52.25 30.16 11.93
C PRO A 478 -53.61 29.44 11.91
N ASP A 479 -53.65 28.24 11.40
CA ASP A 479 -54.85 27.41 11.33
C ASP A 479 -55.12 26.64 12.65
N GLY A 480 -54.37 26.93 13.71
CA GLY A 480 -54.52 26.28 15.04
C GLY A 480 -53.95 24.87 15.18
N LYS A 481 -53.22 24.33 14.14
CA LYS A 481 -52.60 23.02 14.22
C LYS A 481 -51.26 23.09 14.91
N LYS A 482 -51.02 22.15 15.86
CA LYS A 482 -49.69 21.96 16.47
C LYS A 482 -48.76 21.27 15.49
N THR A 483 -47.65 21.88 15.14
CA THR A 483 -46.58 21.33 14.31
C THR A 483 -45.28 21.38 15.07
N THR A 484 -44.29 20.56 14.61
CA THR A 484 -42.96 20.53 15.18
C THR A 484 -41.96 20.91 14.13
N ARG A 485 -40.98 21.77 14.48
CA ARG A 485 -39.79 22.01 13.68
C ARG A 485 -38.55 21.66 14.47
N THR A 486 -37.59 21.06 13.79
CA THR A 486 -36.29 20.73 14.38
C THR A 486 -35.27 21.72 13.86
N LYS A 487 -34.57 22.41 14.75
CA LYS A 487 -33.53 23.37 14.41
C LYS A 487 -32.16 22.93 14.91
N TYR A 488 -31.11 23.39 14.23
CA TYR A 488 -29.75 23.28 14.69
C TYR A 488 -29.49 24.29 15.82
N VAL A 489 -28.63 23.89 16.76
CA VAL A 489 -28.24 24.69 17.92
C VAL A 489 -26.74 24.53 18.11
N CYS A 490 -26.02 25.64 18.22
CA CYS A 490 -24.63 25.66 18.63
C CYS A 490 -24.52 25.36 20.14
N GLU A 491 -23.45 24.68 20.54
CA GLU A 491 -23.09 24.56 21.96
C GLU A 491 -22.55 25.86 22.55
#